data_ffab9f4c075f0c82f47a548c9bfa955f
#
_entry.id   ffab9f4c075f0c82f47a548c9bfa955f
#
_cell.length_a   1.000
_cell.length_b   1.000
_cell.length_c   1.000
_cell.angle_alpha   90.00
_cell.angle_beta   90.00
_cell.angle_gamma   90.00
#
_symmetry.space_group_name_H-M   'P 1'
#
loop_
_entity.id
_entity.type
_entity.pdbx_description
1 polymer ?
#
loop_
_entity_poly.entity_id
_entity_poly.type
_entity_poly.pdbx_seq_one_letter_code
_entity_poly.pdbx_strand_id
1 'polypeptide(L)'
;MNNTDFDVIQIGYGPVSKVSALMLDRLGWRVGVFERHGELYPLPRAVCIDHEVNRVLHAVGLGPIAKRVTEAPPIYRWFNADWKELLVLDWTQESVSGGPGTLFVHQPTLEQELCDEVRRRAGIALHFETECTGFEDRGDHVAVTVRDTVSGKVRTVTARYLLGIDGANSLVREKLGITRTDLGFQADWLVVDFLLRDGLTARDLGLVECGQWCNPLRPTTIVPGGTDRNGRVLRRWEFMRLPHETREEMVDAQKVKDLLGDWIKPEQGDLVRHALYSFRSLVADEWRRGRVLLAGDAAHLMPPFMGQGMCAGLRDVWNLSWKLDRVLKGEADESLLDTYAIERKPHVTEVIKQSMFLGSIICIPDPAAAAGRDAMFLSGEAPPPAPFPVLTDGFLARGADGALQPPAGDLAPHGTVRHQRRTGRFDSFVPAGFTLILDRTIPAADLPQVLRDRLAALGVRVVTIADRISATDAEFADSQGQFLPWMAERGVHALLVRPDFFVFGAAADKAGLQGLIDDLQGQMAGFEMVA
;
A
#
# COMPACT_ATOMS: atom_id res chain seq x y z
N MET A 1 -24.57 21.68 -10.54
CA MET A 1 -24.15 20.34 -10.06
C MET A 1 -24.55 19.36 -11.15
N ASN A 2 -23.61 18.67 -11.78
CA ASN A 2 -23.93 17.67 -12.79
C ASN A 2 -24.71 16.53 -12.12
N ASN A 3 -25.88 16.19 -12.67
CA ASN A 3 -26.77 15.18 -12.11
C ASN A 3 -26.32 13.78 -12.52
N THR A 4 -25.12 13.35 -12.03
CA THR A 4 -24.59 12.00 -12.25
C THR A 4 -25.15 11.00 -11.24
N ASP A 5 -25.24 9.72 -11.60
CA ASP A 5 -25.69 8.64 -10.70
C ASP A 5 -24.76 8.51 -9.49
N PHE A 6 -23.44 8.66 -9.72
CA PHE A 6 -22.38 8.57 -8.71
C PHE A 6 -21.41 9.78 -8.84
N ASP A 7 -20.63 10.02 -7.81
CA ASP A 7 -19.51 10.96 -7.89
C ASP A 7 -18.27 10.23 -8.43
N VAL A 8 -18.07 8.97 -8.02
CA VAL A 8 -17.01 8.09 -8.52
C VAL A 8 -17.56 6.70 -8.83
N ILE A 9 -17.21 6.16 -9.99
CA ILE A 9 -17.40 4.75 -10.32
C ILE A 9 -16.07 4.02 -10.22
N GLN A 10 -16.11 2.80 -9.65
CA GLN A 10 -14.97 1.88 -9.60
C GLN A 10 -15.29 0.59 -10.36
N ILE A 11 -14.38 0.15 -11.23
CA ILE A 11 -14.47 -1.14 -11.91
C ILE A 11 -13.50 -2.11 -11.24
N GLY A 12 -14.05 -3.27 -10.82
CA GLY A 12 -13.36 -4.28 -10.02
C GLY A 12 -13.63 -4.13 -8.52
N TYR A 13 -13.55 -5.26 -7.78
CA TYR A 13 -13.85 -5.31 -6.35
C TYR A 13 -12.82 -6.12 -5.56
N GLY A 14 -11.53 -5.91 -5.85
CA GLY A 14 -10.41 -6.42 -5.05
C GLY A 14 -10.21 -5.61 -3.75
N PRO A 15 -9.18 -5.95 -2.94
CA PRO A 15 -8.92 -5.27 -1.67
C PRO A 15 -8.65 -3.76 -1.85
N VAL A 16 -7.96 -3.36 -2.91
CA VAL A 16 -7.69 -1.96 -3.24
C VAL A 16 -8.98 -1.19 -3.49
N SER A 17 -9.91 -1.76 -4.27
CA SER A 17 -11.21 -1.14 -4.56
C SER A 17 -12.08 -1.01 -3.30
N LYS A 18 -12.10 -2.02 -2.43
CA LYS A 18 -12.86 -1.99 -1.18
C LYS A 18 -12.41 -0.84 -0.28
N VAL A 19 -11.10 -0.73 -0.08
CA VAL A 19 -10.51 0.35 0.73
C VAL A 19 -10.73 1.72 0.09
N SER A 20 -10.57 1.84 -1.23
CA SER A 20 -10.86 3.07 -1.99
C SER A 20 -12.32 3.51 -1.82
N ALA A 21 -13.29 2.58 -1.96
CA ALA A 21 -14.70 2.90 -1.78
C ALA A 21 -15.00 3.41 -0.36
N LEU A 22 -14.42 2.76 0.66
CA LEU A 22 -14.58 3.17 2.06
C LEU A 22 -13.94 4.53 2.36
N MET A 23 -12.81 4.86 1.71
CA MET A 23 -12.17 6.18 1.80
C MET A 23 -13.07 7.26 1.23
N LEU A 24 -13.58 7.05 0.02
CA LEU A 24 -14.41 8.02 -0.68
C LEU A 24 -15.77 8.23 0.03
N ASP A 25 -16.41 7.15 0.52
CA ASP A 25 -17.62 7.22 1.34
C ASP A 25 -17.39 8.03 2.62
N ARG A 26 -16.26 7.81 3.30
CA ARG A 26 -15.88 8.57 4.51
C ARG A 26 -15.72 10.08 4.23
N LEU A 27 -15.31 10.44 3.02
CA LEU A 27 -15.21 11.84 2.54
C LEU A 27 -16.56 12.42 2.09
N GLY A 28 -17.62 11.60 2.06
CA GLY A 28 -18.99 11.97 1.73
C GLY A 28 -19.39 11.79 0.27
N TRP A 29 -18.58 11.06 -0.52
CA TRP A 29 -18.83 10.85 -1.94
C TRP A 29 -19.66 9.59 -2.21
N ARG A 30 -20.56 9.67 -3.21
CA ARG A 30 -21.36 8.53 -3.69
C ARG A 30 -20.52 7.67 -4.60
N VAL A 31 -20.32 6.39 -4.25
CA VAL A 31 -19.46 5.47 -5.00
C VAL A 31 -20.27 4.33 -5.59
N GLY A 32 -20.18 4.14 -6.91
CA GLY A 32 -20.68 2.96 -7.60
C GLY A 32 -19.55 1.95 -7.82
N VAL A 33 -19.68 0.73 -7.32
CA VAL A 33 -18.68 -0.33 -7.51
C VAL A 33 -19.27 -1.45 -8.33
N PHE A 34 -18.60 -1.83 -9.43
CA PHE A 34 -19.06 -2.84 -10.36
C PHE A 34 -18.06 -3.99 -10.45
N GLU A 35 -18.54 -5.20 -10.11
CA GLU A 35 -17.76 -6.44 -10.12
C GLU A 35 -18.46 -7.48 -11.01
N ARG A 36 -17.71 -8.04 -11.94
CA ARG A 36 -18.23 -9.04 -12.90
C ARG A 36 -18.53 -10.41 -12.28
N HIS A 37 -17.87 -10.75 -11.19
CA HIS A 37 -18.08 -12.00 -10.46
C HIS A 37 -19.20 -11.85 -9.44
N GLY A 38 -19.90 -12.97 -9.12
CA GLY A 38 -20.97 -13.00 -8.13
C GLY A 38 -20.48 -13.10 -6.68
N GLU A 39 -19.22 -13.48 -6.50
CA GLU A 39 -18.65 -13.77 -5.18
C GLU A 39 -17.27 -13.16 -5.04
N LEU A 40 -16.82 -13.03 -3.79
CA LEU A 40 -15.45 -12.68 -3.48
C LEU A 40 -14.50 -13.78 -3.93
N TYR A 41 -13.32 -13.40 -4.37
CA TYR A 41 -12.29 -14.38 -4.71
C TYR A 41 -11.87 -15.17 -3.46
N PRO A 42 -12.05 -16.50 -3.44
CA PRO A 42 -11.96 -17.28 -2.20
C PRO A 42 -10.53 -17.61 -1.77
N LEU A 43 -9.54 -17.43 -2.65
CA LEU A 43 -8.17 -17.91 -2.42
C LEU A 43 -7.23 -16.75 -2.06
N PRO A 44 -6.28 -16.96 -1.11
CA PRO A 44 -5.34 -15.94 -0.70
C PRO A 44 -4.33 -15.65 -1.81
N ARG A 45 -4.09 -14.37 -2.13
CA ARG A 45 -3.01 -13.90 -3.02
C ARG A 45 -1.91 -13.27 -2.19
N ALA A 46 -2.19 -12.12 -1.56
CA ALA A 46 -1.30 -11.50 -0.60
C ALA A 46 -1.36 -12.21 0.76
N VAL A 47 -0.27 -12.14 1.51
CA VAL A 47 -0.16 -12.70 2.87
C VAL A 47 0.24 -11.68 3.91
N CYS A 48 0.58 -10.45 3.51
CA CYS A 48 1.03 -9.41 4.43
C CYS A 48 0.59 -8.03 3.99
N ILE A 49 0.58 -7.12 4.97
CA ILE A 49 0.54 -5.67 4.81
C ILE A 49 1.73 -5.06 5.55
N ASP A 50 2.20 -3.91 5.09
CA ASP A 50 3.25 -3.19 5.80
C ASP A 50 2.71 -2.15 6.79
N HIS A 51 3.62 -1.51 7.51
CA HIS A 51 3.30 -0.52 8.55
C HIS A 51 2.50 0.67 8.01
N GLU A 52 2.77 1.13 6.78
CA GLU A 52 2.07 2.26 6.18
C GLU A 52 0.62 1.90 5.87
N VAL A 53 0.40 0.74 5.22
CA VAL A 53 -0.95 0.22 4.94
C VAL A 53 -1.72 -0.03 6.23
N ASN A 54 -1.08 -0.56 7.26
CA ASN A 54 -1.71 -0.71 8.58
C ASN A 54 -2.14 0.66 9.15
N ARG A 55 -1.31 1.71 9.01
CA ARG A 55 -1.66 3.08 9.38
C ARG A 55 -2.85 3.60 8.58
N VAL A 56 -2.85 3.37 7.26
CA VAL A 56 -3.97 3.73 6.37
C VAL A 56 -5.28 3.08 6.81
N LEU A 57 -5.29 1.77 7.11
CA LEU A 57 -6.49 1.08 7.59
C LEU A 57 -7.01 1.70 8.91
N HIS A 58 -6.12 2.07 9.82
CA HIS A 58 -6.51 2.78 11.04
C HIS A 58 -7.11 4.15 10.74
N ALA A 59 -6.50 4.93 9.84
CA ALA A 59 -6.95 6.28 9.49
C ALA A 59 -8.34 6.30 8.85
N VAL A 60 -8.69 5.29 8.06
CA VAL A 60 -10.03 5.16 7.43
C VAL A 60 -11.06 4.50 8.35
N GLY A 61 -10.72 4.26 9.63
CA GLY A 61 -11.64 3.69 10.62
C GLY A 61 -11.70 2.16 10.62
N LEU A 62 -10.84 1.49 9.86
CA LEU A 62 -10.76 0.03 9.79
C LEU A 62 -9.77 -0.57 10.80
N GLY A 63 -9.26 0.23 11.73
CA GLY A 63 -8.33 -0.22 12.78
C GLY A 63 -8.83 -1.43 13.59
N PRO A 64 -10.11 -1.50 14.01
CA PRO A 64 -10.64 -2.68 14.67
C PRO A 64 -10.60 -3.95 13.79
N ILE A 65 -10.81 -3.82 12.48
CA ILE A 65 -10.68 -4.92 11.52
C ILE A 65 -9.20 -5.31 11.41
N ALA A 66 -8.32 -4.34 11.11
CA ALA A 66 -6.88 -4.59 11.03
C ALA A 66 -6.36 -5.36 12.24
N LYS A 67 -6.71 -4.90 13.46
CA LYS A 67 -6.31 -5.57 14.70
C LYS A 67 -6.80 -7.02 14.83
N ARG A 68 -7.96 -7.35 14.26
CA ARG A 68 -8.50 -8.73 14.34
C ARG A 68 -7.90 -9.67 13.32
N VAL A 69 -7.54 -9.15 12.14
CA VAL A 69 -7.17 -9.99 10.99
C VAL A 69 -5.67 -10.01 10.72
N THR A 70 -4.87 -9.21 11.45
CA THR A 70 -3.41 -9.20 11.28
C THR A 70 -2.71 -9.85 12.44
N GLU A 71 -1.57 -10.45 12.14
CA GLU A 71 -0.69 -11.12 13.09
C GLU A 71 0.70 -10.48 13.05
N ALA A 72 1.37 -10.45 14.22
CA ALA A 72 2.74 -10.00 14.32
C ALA A 72 3.67 -10.88 13.47
N PRO A 73 4.69 -10.31 12.83
CA PRO A 73 5.61 -11.09 12.02
C PRO A 73 6.55 -11.93 12.91
N PRO A 74 6.88 -13.15 12.49
CA PRO A 74 8.08 -13.80 13.00
C PRO A 74 9.33 -13.13 12.45
N ILE A 75 10.51 -13.48 12.97
CA ILE A 75 11.78 -13.07 12.39
C ILE A 75 11.91 -13.63 10.98
N TYR A 76 12.20 -12.77 10.02
CA TYR A 76 12.40 -13.16 8.62
C TYR A 76 13.86 -13.54 8.38
N ARG A 77 14.08 -14.74 7.81
CA ARG A 77 15.42 -15.30 7.61
C ARG A 77 15.64 -15.80 6.20
N TRP A 78 16.83 -15.60 5.68
CA TRP A 78 17.29 -16.28 4.48
C TRP A 78 18.29 -17.35 4.84
N PHE A 79 18.16 -18.51 4.21
CA PHE A 79 19.02 -19.67 4.39
C PHE A 79 19.61 -20.09 3.06
N ASN A 80 20.86 -20.56 3.07
CA ASN A 80 21.43 -21.25 1.93
C ASN A 80 20.96 -22.72 1.84
N ALA A 81 21.53 -23.48 0.88
CA ALA A 81 21.21 -24.90 0.70
C ALA A 81 21.50 -25.76 1.94
N ASP A 82 22.52 -25.41 2.73
CA ASP A 82 22.95 -26.09 3.95
C ASP A 82 22.27 -25.56 5.22
N TRP A 83 21.21 -24.77 5.10
CA TRP A 83 20.49 -24.14 6.22
C TRP A 83 21.32 -23.17 7.08
N LYS A 84 22.43 -22.64 6.55
CA LYS A 84 23.15 -21.53 7.19
C LYS A 84 22.40 -20.22 6.95
N GLU A 85 22.26 -19.43 7.99
CA GLU A 85 21.61 -18.11 7.89
C GLU A 85 22.46 -17.14 7.05
N LEU A 86 21.87 -16.59 5.99
CA LEU A 86 22.46 -15.59 5.13
C LEU A 86 22.06 -14.18 5.56
N LEU A 87 20.79 -13.99 5.93
CA LEU A 87 20.20 -12.70 6.29
C LEU A 87 19.14 -12.88 7.37
N VAL A 88 19.12 -11.98 8.34
CA VAL A 88 18.09 -11.91 9.39
C VAL A 88 17.51 -10.51 9.40
N LEU A 89 16.18 -10.40 9.25
CA LEU A 89 15.45 -9.14 9.33
C LEU A 89 14.39 -9.24 10.43
N ASP A 90 14.49 -8.34 11.40
CA ASP A 90 13.54 -8.24 12.50
C ASP A 90 12.45 -7.21 12.14
N TRP A 91 11.35 -7.69 11.58
CA TRP A 91 10.18 -6.85 11.25
C TRP A 91 9.33 -6.48 12.46
N THR A 92 9.66 -7.00 13.66
CA THR A 92 8.98 -6.62 14.90
C THR A 92 9.40 -5.24 15.40
N GLN A 93 10.51 -4.72 14.88
CA GLN A 93 11.02 -3.40 15.24
C GLN A 93 10.02 -2.29 14.90
N GLU A 94 10.03 -1.25 15.73
CA GLU A 94 9.16 -0.09 15.55
C GLU A 94 9.48 0.64 14.23
N SER A 95 8.47 0.80 13.40
CA SER A 95 8.57 1.50 12.11
C SER A 95 8.23 2.99 12.24
N VAL A 96 8.53 3.77 11.20
CA VAL A 96 8.18 5.20 11.14
C VAL A 96 6.67 5.47 11.23
N SER A 97 5.82 4.50 10.87
CA SER A 97 4.35 4.59 11.02
C SER A 97 3.84 4.05 12.37
N GLY A 98 4.73 3.71 13.27
CA GLY A 98 4.40 3.10 14.56
C GLY A 98 3.99 1.62 14.45
N GLY A 99 4.58 0.78 15.28
CA GLY A 99 4.39 -0.66 15.26
C GLY A 99 5.28 -1.41 14.27
N PRO A 100 5.07 -2.73 14.10
CA PRO A 100 5.96 -3.59 13.34
C PRO A 100 5.99 -3.23 11.85
N GLY A 101 7.15 -3.44 11.22
CA GLY A 101 7.39 -3.13 9.80
C GLY A 101 6.47 -3.88 8.84
N THR A 102 6.08 -5.10 9.19
CA THR A 102 5.17 -5.97 8.42
C THR A 102 4.19 -6.67 9.35
N LEU A 103 3.01 -6.95 8.88
CA LEU A 103 1.98 -7.76 9.55
C LEU A 103 1.46 -8.81 8.58
N PHE A 104 1.30 -10.04 9.04
CA PHE A 104 0.71 -11.10 8.22
C PHE A 104 -0.81 -11.10 8.31
N VAL A 105 -1.46 -11.56 7.25
CA VAL A 105 -2.92 -11.53 7.13
C VAL A 105 -3.42 -12.66 6.25
N HIS A 106 -4.54 -13.29 6.66
CA HIS A 106 -5.30 -14.16 5.77
C HIS A 106 -6.18 -13.29 4.86
N GLN A 107 -5.75 -13.10 3.61
CA GLN A 107 -6.41 -12.16 2.69
C GLN A 107 -7.92 -12.41 2.53
N PRO A 108 -8.42 -13.66 2.36
CA PRO A 108 -9.87 -13.89 2.26
C PRO A 108 -10.64 -13.41 3.48
N THR A 109 -10.08 -13.55 4.69
CA THR A 109 -10.67 -13.00 5.92
C THR A 109 -10.70 -11.47 5.89
N LEU A 110 -9.60 -10.83 5.52
CA LEU A 110 -9.54 -9.36 5.37
C LEU A 110 -10.57 -8.87 4.34
N GLU A 111 -10.63 -9.51 3.17
CA GLU A 111 -11.55 -9.08 2.10
C GLU A 111 -13.00 -9.24 2.47
N GLN A 112 -13.34 -10.28 3.22
CA GLN A 112 -14.70 -10.46 3.72
C GLN A 112 -15.07 -9.40 4.77
N GLU A 113 -14.18 -9.08 5.72
CA GLU A 113 -14.39 -8.02 6.71
C GLU A 113 -14.57 -6.65 6.02
N LEU A 114 -13.75 -6.37 5.00
CA LEU A 114 -13.88 -5.16 4.19
C LEU A 114 -15.20 -5.14 3.40
N CYS A 115 -15.62 -6.28 2.84
CA CYS A 115 -16.89 -6.39 2.13
C CYS A 115 -18.08 -6.16 3.06
N ASP A 116 -18.04 -6.74 4.26
CA ASP A 116 -19.08 -6.55 5.27
C ASP A 116 -19.17 -5.07 5.69
N GLU A 117 -18.04 -4.38 5.78
CA GLU A 117 -18.01 -2.94 6.05
C GLU A 117 -18.54 -2.11 4.89
N VAL A 118 -18.16 -2.42 3.64
CA VAL A 118 -18.70 -1.77 2.43
C VAL A 118 -20.22 -1.88 2.38
N ARG A 119 -20.79 -3.06 2.67
CA ARG A 119 -22.24 -3.28 2.67
C ARG A 119 -22.99 -2.47 3.72
N ARG A 120 -22.32 -2.01 4.78
CA ARG A 120 -22.92 -1.16 5.83
C ARG A 120 -22.98 0.32 5.43
N ARG A 121 -22.29 0.71 4.35
CA ARG A 121 -22.15 2.11 3.93
C ARG A 121 -23.24 2.49 2.92
N ALA A 122 -24.10 3.44 3.31
CA ALA A 122 -25.19 3.91 2.44
C ALA A 122 -24.68 4.70 1.22
N GLY A 123 -23.47 5.27 1.28
CA GLY A 123 -22.86 6.00 0.17
C GLY A 123 -22.21 5.10 -0.89
N ILE A 124 -22.16 3.78 -0.67
CA ILE A 124 -21.54 2.83 -1.59
C ILE A 124 -22.62 1.90 -2.19
N ALA A 125 -22.79 1.96 -3.50
CA ALA A 125 -23.63 1.03 -4.25
C ALA A 125 -22.77 -0.08 -4.88
N LEU A 126 -22.83 -1.28 -4.31
CA LEU A 126 -22.06 -2.45 -4.76
C LEU A 126 -22.90 -3.32 -5.69
N HIS A 127 -22.43 -3.53 -6.90
CA HIS A 127 -23.06 -4.31 -7.95
C HIS A 127 -22.18 -5.51 -8.33
N PHE A 128 -22.49 -6.67 -7.79
CA PHE A 128 -21.94 -7.95 -8.25
C PHE A 128 -22.59 -8.39 -9.58
N GLU A 129 -22.02 -9.39 -10.23
CA GLU A 129 -22.50 -9.92 -11.52
C GLU A 129 -22.75 -8.82 -12.56
N THR A 130 -21.97 -7.75 -12.47
CA THR A 130 -22.12 -6.56 -13.32
C THR A 130 -20.77 -6.20 -13.94
N GLU A 131 -20.63 -6.50 -15.23
CA GLU A 131 -19.42 -6.27 -15.99
C GLU A 131 -19.45 -4.90 -16.67
N CYS A 132 -18.36 -4.14 -16.56
CA CYS A 132 -18.13 -2.99 -17.43
C CYS A 132 -17.78 -3.51 -18.82
N THR A 133 -18.51 -3.05 -19.85
CA THR A 133 -18.24 -3.40 -21.25
C THR A 133 -17.65 -2.24 -22.04
N GLY A 134 -17.75 -1.01 -21.53
CA GLY A 134 -17.18 0.18 -22.14
C GLY A 134 -17.47 1.44 -21.33
N PHE A 135 -16.84 2.52 -21.72
CA PHE A 135 -17.07 3.85 -21.14
C PHE A 135 -16.72 4.93 -22.15
N GLU A 136 -17.22 6.12 -21.92
CA GLU A 136 -16.94 7.33 -22.69
C GLU A 136 -16.74 8.52 -21.75
N ASP A 137 -15.58 9.16 -21.84
CA ASP A 137 -15.34 10.46 -21.16
C ASP A 137 -15.98 11.57 -22.01
N ARG A 138 -16.95 12.28 -21.42
CA ARG A 138 -17.72 13.35 -22.06
C ARG A 138 -17.25 14.74 -21.67
N GLY A 139 -16.09 14.82 -21.02
CA GLY A 139 -15.48 16.07 -20.61
C GLY A 139 -15.93 16.55 -19.21
N ASP A 140 -17.23 16.56 -18.93
CA ASP A 140 -17.79 16.92 -17.62
C ASP A 140 -18.15 15.73 -16.73
N HIS A 141 -18.33 14.53 -17.33
CA HIS A 141 -18.60 13.27 -16.66
C HIS A 141 -18.16 12.06 -17.51
N VAL A 142 -18.13 10.88 -16.92
CA VAL A 142 -17.91 9.61 -17.62
C VAL A 142 -19.21 8.82 -17.67
N ALA A 143 -19.60 8.37 -18.87
CA ALA A 143 -20.70 7.44 -19.09
C ALA A 143 -20.14 6.03 -19.18
N VAL A 144 -20.55 5.14 -18.28
CA VAL A 144 -20.07 3.75 -18.18
C VAL A 144 -21.16 2.79 -18.60
N THR A 145 -20.89 1.95 -19.59
CA THR A 145 -21.79 0.88 -20.03
C THR A 145 -21.51 -0.37 -19.22
N VAL A 146 -22.53 -0.84 -18.51
CA VAL A 146 -22.45 -2.04 -17.70
C VAL A 146 -23.48 -3.07 -18.16
N ARG A 147 -23.10 -4.34 -18.06
CA ARG A 147 -23.93 -5.49 -18.42
C ARG A 147 -24.09 -6.41 -17.21
N ASP A 148 -25.32 -6.71 -16.87
CA ASP A 148 -25.64 -7.80 -15.93
C ASP A 148 -25.23 -9.14 -16.56
N THR A 149 -24.36 -9.90 -15.88
CA THR A 149 -23.77 -11.12 -16.44
C THR A 149 -24.73 -12.30 -16.44
N VAL A 150 -25.79 -12.24 -15.64
CA VAL A 150 -26.82 -13.29 -15.55
C VAL A 150 -27.94 -13.06 -16.57
N SER A 151 -28.53 -11.86 -16.57
CA SER A 151 -29.66 -11.53 -17.44
C SER A 151 -29.24 -11.01 -18.82
N GLY A 152 -27.97 -10.60 -18.99
CA GLY A 152 -27.47 -9.95 -20.21
C GLY A 152 -27.96 -8.49 -20.39
N LYS A 153 -28.74 -7.95 -19.45
CA LYS A 153 -29.28 -6.58 -19.55
C LYS A 153 -28.15 -5.55 -19.51
N VAL A 154 -28.17 -4.65 -20.49
CA VAL A 154 -27.20 -3.54 -20.59
C VAL A 154 -27.86 -2.24 -20.13
N ARG A 155 -27.10 -1.43 -19.40
CA ARG A 155 -27.49 -0.08 -18.99
C ARG A 155 -26.28 0.84 -18.95
N THR A 156 -26.51 2.15 -19.03
CA THR A 156 -25.48 3.17 -18.82
C THR A 156 -25.68 3.77 -17.44
N VAL A 157 -24.55 4.00 -16.74
CA VAL A 157 -24.45 4.75 -15.47
C VAL A 157 -23.42 5.83 -15.63
N THR A 158 -23.56 6.92 -14.87
CA THR A 158 -22.72 8.11 -15.01
C THR A 158 -21.99 8.47 -13.72
N ALA A 159 -20.77 8.97 -13.83
CA ALA A 159 -20.03 9.52 -12.69
C ALA A 159 -19.12 10.69 -13.10
N ARG A 160 -18.69 11.48 -12.13
CA ARG A 160 -17.69 12.54 -12.37
C ARG A 160 -16.32 11.97 -12.71
N TYR A 161 -15.93 10.84 -12.09
CA TYR A 161 -14.68 10.14 -12.34
C TYR A 161 -14.88 8.62 -12.39
N LEU A 162 -14.04 7.94 -13.18
CA LEU A 162 -13.97 6.48 -13.27
C LEU A 162 -12.59 5.99 -12.79
N LEU A 163 -12.57 5.05 -11.86
CA LEU A 163 -11.37 4.37 -11.40
C LEU A 163 -11.33 2.93 -11.93
N GLY A 164 -10.34 2.64 -12.76
CA GLY A 164 -9.99 1.28 -13.17
C GLY A 164 -9.13 0.60 -12.11
N ILE A 165 -9.77 -0.26 -11.29
CA ILE A 165 -9.12 -1.07 -10.24
C ILE A 165 -9.43 -2.54 -10.52
N ASP A 166 -9.47 -2.90 -11.79
CA ASP A 166 -9.96 -4.16 -12.34
C ASP A 166 -8.85 -5.20 -12.58
N GLY A 167 -7.68 -4.97 -11.95
CA GLY A 167 -6.61 -5.95 -11.84
C GLY A 167 -5.70 -6.04 -13.05
N ALA A 168 -4.86 -7.08 -13.08
CA ALA A 168 -3.78 -7.26 -14.06
C ALA A 168 -4.23 -7.23 -15.54
N ASN A 169 -5.45 -7.74 -15.80
CA ASN A 169 -6.06 -7.78 -17.12
C ASN A 169 -7.13 -6.68 -17.26
N SER A 170 -6.79 -5.48 -16.84
CA SER A 170 -7.68 -4.32 -16.79
C SER A 170 -8.32 -4.01 -18.15
N LEU A 171 -9.65 -4.12 -18.21
CA LEU A 171 -10.45 -3.66 -19.34
C LEU A 171 -10.36 -2.13 -19.48
N VAL A 172 -10.36 -1.42 -18.36
CA VAL A 172 -10.29 0.06 -18.37
C VAL A 172 -9.00 0.52 -19.04
N ARG A 173 -7.84 -0.03 -18.64
CA ARG A 173 -6.55 0.28 -19.28
C ARG A 173 -6.56 -0.08 -20.77
N GLU A 174 -7.07 -1.26 -21.13
CA GLU A 174 -7.14 -1.73 -22.50
C GLU A 174 -8.00 -0.81 -23.38
N LYS A 175 -9.18 -0.42 -22.90
CA LYS A 175 -10.09 0.50 -23.61
C LYS A 175 -9.50 1.90 -23.81
N LEU A 176 -8.66 2.35 -22.87
CA LEU A 176 -7.89 3.57 -23.05
C LEU A 176 -6.73 3.43 -24.05
N GLY A 177 -6.40 2.21 -24.49
CA GLY A 177 -5.23 1.96 -25.34
C GLY A 177 -3.90 2.24 -24.63
N ILE A 178 -3.87 2.18 -23.30
CA ILE A 178 -2.66 2.43 -22.51
C ILE A 178 -1.79 1.19 -22.50
N THR A 179 -0.57 1.33 -22.99
CA THR A 179 0.47 0.31 -23.00
C THR A 179 1.15 0.18 -21.62
N ARG A 180 2.02 -0.82 -21.49
CA ARG A 180 2.80 -1.07 -20.27
C ARG A 180 4.27 -1.24 -20.62
N THR A 181 5.12 -0.53 -19.91
CA THR A 181 6.56 -0.77 -19.93
C THR A 181 6.89 -2.02 -19.13
N ASP A 182 7.61 -2.97 -19.75
CA ASP A 182 8.14 -4.17 -19.11
C ASP A 182 9.55 -3.87 -18.57
N LEU A 183 9.74 -4.03 -17.27
CA LEU A 183 11.02 -3.79 -16.60
C LEU A 183 11.97 -4.99 -16.65
N GLY A 184 11.57 -6.07 -17.34
CA GLY A 184 12.46 -7.18 -17.70
C GLY A 184 12.51 -8.33 -16.69
N PHE A 185 11.57 -8.43 -15.73
CA PHE A 185 11.47 -9.58 -14.84
C PHE A 185 10.27 -10.46 -15.19
N GLN A 186 10.53 -11.76 -15.35
CA GLN A 186 9.49 -12.78 -15.42
C GLN A 186 9.98 -14.06 -14.75
N ALA A 187 9.19 -14.63 -13.85
CA ALA A 187 9.44 -15.92 -13.25
C ALA A 187 8.11 -16.64 -12.93
N ASP A 188 8.12 -17.96 -13.07
CA ASP A 188 6.99 -18.81 -12.72
C ASP A 188 7.25 -19.43 -11.34
N TRP A 189 6.26 -19.31 -10.46
CA TRP A 189 6.30 -19.85 -9.10
C TRP A 189 5.04 -20.64 -8.81
N LEU A 190 5.22 -21.86 -8.32
CA LEU A 190 4.14 -22.66 -7.76
C LEU A 190 3.85 -22.17 -6.35
N VAL A 191 2.71 -21.57 -6.16
CA VAL A 191 2.21 -21.16 -4.84
C VAL A 191 1.35 -22.27 -4.27
N VAL A 192 1.70 -22.71 -3.08
CA VAL A 192 1.01 -23.80 -2.37
C VAL A 192 0.57 -23.29 -1.00
N ASP A 193 -0.74 -23.30 -0.76
CA ASP A 193 -1.36 -22.91 0.50
C ASP A 193 -1.86 -24.16 1.23
N PHE A 194 -1.44 -24.30 2.48
CA PHE A 194 -1.74 -25.44 3.35
C PHE A 194 -2.30 -24.95 4.68
N LEU A 195 -3.49 -25.40 5.04
CA LEU A 195 -4.17 -25.01 6.26
C LEU A 195 -3.88 -26.03 7.35
N LEU A 196 -3.15 -25.64 8.39
CA LEU A 196 -2.76 -26.54 9.48
C LEU A 196 -4.00 -27.06 10.21
N ARG A 197 -3.90 -28.24 10.82
CA ARG A 197 -4.94 -28.74 11.74
C ARG A 197 -5.12 -27.79 12.92
N ASP A 198 -6.29 -27.84 13.48
CA ASP A 198 -6.67 -27.04 14.63
C ASP A 198 -5.63 -27.16 15.76
N GLY A 199 -5.19 -26.01 16.27
CA GLY A 199 -4.24 -25.91 17.35
C GLY A 199 -2.77 -26.12 16.98
N LEU A 200 -2.45 -26.46 15.72
CA LEU A 200 -1.05 -26.59 15.28
C LEU A 200 -0.50 -25.26 14.78
N THR A 201 0.75 -25.00 15.11
CA THR A 201 1.53 -23.86 14.61
C THR A 201 2.77 -24.35 13.85
N ALA A 202 3.43 -23.47 13.10
CA ALA A 202 4.69 -23.80 12.43
C ALA A 202 5.76 -24.24 13.44
N ARG A 203 5.80 -23.64 14.62
CA ARG A 203 6.75 -23.94 15.68
C ARG A 203 6.55 -25.36 16.24
N ASP A 204 5.31 -25.78 16.45
CA ASP A 204 4.99 -27.14 16.92
C ASP A 204 5.46 -28.21 15.96
N LEU A 205 5.53 -27.88 14.67
CA LEU A 205 5.95 -28.76 13.60
C LEU A 205 7.45 -28.63 13.26
N GLY A 206 8.18 -27.74 13.95
CA GLY A 206 9.60 -27.47 13.66
C GLY A 206 9.85 -26.83 12.30
N LEU A 207 8.85 -26.17 11.72
CA LEU A 207 8.94 -25.52 10.43
C LEU A 207 9.61 -24.14 10.54
N VAL A 208 10.28 -23.71 9.47
CA VAL A 208 10.70 -22.31 9.31
C VAL A 208 9.46 -21.41 9.41
N GLU A 209 9.47 -20.48 10.35
CA GLU A 209 8.31 -19.60 10.56
C GLU A 209 8.12 -18.62 9.39
N CYS A 210 9.21 -17.96 8.93
CA CYS A 210 9.17 -17.04 7.81
C CYS A 210 10.56 -16.91 7.17
N GLY A 211 10.68 -17.09 5.86
CA GLY A 211 11.98 -16.95 5.21
C GLY A 211 12.05 -17.35 3.76
N GLN A 212 13.30 -17.32 3.27
CA GLN A 212 13.70 -17.77 1.94
C GLN A 212 14.70 -18.93 2.10
N TRP A 213 14.44 -20.04 1.46
CA TRP A 213 15.44 -21.08 1.26
C TRP A 213 16.08 -20.88 -0.11
N CYS A 214 17.24 -20.22 -0.12
CA CYS A 214 17.97 -19.84 -1.34
C CYS A 214 18.78 -21.03 -1.89
N ASN A 215 18.15 -22.20 -1.95
CA ASN A 215 18.74 -23.43 -2.51
C ASN A 215 18.70 -23.39 -4.04
N PRO A 216 19.86 -23.47 -4.76
CA PRO A 216 19.89 -23.43 -6.21
C PRO A 216 19.09 -24.56 -6.87
N LEU A 217 18.95 -25.73 -6.19
CA LEU A 217 18.15 -26.84 -6.71
C LEU A 217 16.64 -26.59 -6.64
N ARG A 218 16.18 -25.71 -5.73
CA ARG A 218 14.78 -25.29 -5.60
C ARG A 218 14.66 -24.04 -4.73
N PRO A 219 14.82 -22.84 -5.28
CA PRO A 219 14.53 -21.63 -4.52
C PRO A 219 13.09 -21.67 -3.99
N THR A 220 12.94 -21.47 -2.67
CA THR A 220 11.65 -21.63 -1.99
C THR A 220 11.39 -20.50 -1.01
N THR A 221 10.22 -19.88 -1.12
CA THR A 221 9.70 -18.93 -0.13
C THR A 221 8.79 -19.66 0.86
N ILE A 222 8.95 -19.37 2.15
CA ILE A 222 8.20 -20.01 3.24
C ILE A 222 7.65 -18.89 4.12
N VAL A 223 6.32 -18.70 4.14
CA VAL A 223 5.72 -17.59 4.86
C VAL A 223 4.42 -17.97 5.57
N PRO A 224 4.06 -17.27 6.65
CA PRO A 224 2.71 -17.33 7.20
C PRO A 224 1.69 -16.84 6.16
N GLY A 225 0.50 -17.38 6.20
CA GLY A 225 -0.63 -16.90 5.40
C GLY A 225 -1.76 -16.31 6.25
N GLY A 226 -1.46 -16.04 7.54
CA GLY A 226 -2.43 -15.57 8.53
C GLY A 226 -3.36 -16.67 9.03
N THR A 227 -4.33 -16.29 9.85
CA THR A 227 -5.32 -17.20 10.45
C THR A 227 -6.69 -17.00 9.79
N ASP A 228 -7.34 -18.09 9.43
CA ASP A 228 -8.68 -18.05 8.85
C ASP A 228 -9.76 -17.71 9.92
N ARG A 229 -11.01 -17.56 9.50
CA ARG A 229 -12.13 -17.23 10.42
C ARG A 229 -12.44 -18.33 11.44
N ASN A 230 -11.96 -19.56 11.22
CA ASN A 230 -12.13 -20.70 12.11
C ASN A 230 -10.96 -20.84 13.10
N GLY A 231 -9.98 -19.96 13.06
CA GLY A 231 -8.80 -19.99 13.93
C GLY A 231 -7.70 -20.93 13.42
N ARG A 232 -7.76 -21.43 12.19
CA ARG A 232 -6.74 -22.31 11.60
C ARG A 232 -5.66 -21.47 10.92
N VAL A 233 -4.41 -21.86 11.12
CA VAL A 233 -3.23 -21.17 10.59
C VAL A 233 -2.95 -21.61 9.16
N LEU A 234 -2.87 -20.66 8.24
CA LEU A 234 -2.44 -20.89 6.87
C LEU A 234 -0.92 -20.81 6.77
N ARG A 235 -0.31 -21.78 6.08
CA ARG A 235 1.10 -21.77 5.69
C ARG A 235 1.20 -21.71 4.19
N ARG A 236 2.19 -20.97 3.69
CA ARG A 236 2.45 -20.85 2.26
C ARG A 236 3.88 -21.26 1.95
N TRP A 237 4.00 -22.10 0.93
CA TRP A 237 5.25 -22.36 0.22
C TRP A 237 5.14 -21.83 -1.21
N GLU A 238 6.19 -21.21 -1.69
CA GLU A 238 6.29 -20.80 -3.08
C GLU A 238 7.56 -21.42 -3.66
N PHE A 239 7.41 -22.31 -4.65
CA PHE A 239 8.50 -23.05 -5.28
C PHE A 239 8.78 -22.47 -6.66
N MET A 240 10.00 -22.02 -6.91
CA MET A 240 10.40 -21.54 -8.22
C MET A 240 10.37 -22.68 -9.26
N ARG A 241 9.74 -22.44 -10.41
CA ARG A 241 9.85 -23.36 -11.56
C ARG A 241 11.25 -23.26 -12.15
N LEU A 242 11.92 -24.40 -12.27
CA LEU A 242 13.26 -24.46 -12.86
C LEU A 242 13.19 -24.47 -14.40
N PRO A 243 14.27 -24.05 -15.11
CA PRO A 243 14.26 -23.95 -16.57
C PRO A 243 13.92 -25.23 -17.33
N HIS A 244 14.23 -26.41 -16.76
CA HIS A 244 13.97 -27.71 -17.36
C HIS A 244 12.56 -28.26 -17.10
N GLU A 245 11.75 -27.60 -16.26
CA GLU A 245 10.40 -28.04 -15.92
C GLU A 245 9.35 -27.33 -16.77
N THR A 246 8.28 -28.03 -17.13
CA THR A 246 7.13 -27.43 -17.81
C THR A 246 6.15 -26.83 -16.80
N ARG A 247 5.25 -25.98 -17.31
CA ARG A 247 4.19 -25.38 -16.46
C ARG A 247 3.19 -26.43 -16.00
N GLU A 248 2.91 -27.40 -16.85
CA GLU A 248 1.98 -28.50 -16.60
C GLU A 248 2.52 -29.44 -15.52
N GLU A 249 3.81 -29.79 -15.58
CA GLU A 249 4.47 -30.59 -14.55
C GLU A 249 4.40 -29.95 -13.17
N MET A 250 4.57 -28.61 -13.10
CA MET A 250 4.58 -27.91 -11.80
C MET A 250 3.23 -27.94 -11.09
N VAL A 251 2.11 -28.09 -11.79
CA VAL A 251 0.77 -28.17 -11.19
C VAL A 251 0.24 -29.60 -11.08
N ASP A 252 1.02 -30.58 -11.48
CA ASP A 252 0.69 -31.99 -11.29
C ASP A 252 0.56 -32.32 -9.80
N ALA A 253 -0.50 -33.04 -9.43
CA ALA A 253 -0.82 -33.32 -8.03
C ALA A 253 0.26 -34.14 -7.31
N GLN A 254 0.97 -35.04 -8.03
CA GLN A 254 2.05 -35.83 -7.44
C GLN A 254 3.29 -34.95 -7.23
N LYS A 255 3.64 -34.10 -8.21
CA LYS A 255 4.74 -33.14 -8.10
C LYS A 255 4.54 -32.18 -6.92
N VAL A 256 3.32 -31.68 -6.72
CA VAL A 256 2.98 -30.81 -5.57
C VAL A 256 3.16 -31.56 -4.25
N LYS A 257 2.72 -32.83 -4.15
CA LYS A 257 2.92 -33.65 -2.95
C LYS A 257 4.41 -33.93 -2.69
N ASP A 258 5.18 -34.20 -3.72
CA ASP A 258 6.61 -34.44 -3.60
C ASP A 258 7.35 -33.19 -3.10
N LEU A 259 7.02 -32.01 -3.65
CA LEU A 259 7.60 -30.73 -3.22
C LEU A 259 7.23 -30.37 -1.77
N LEU A 260 6.01 -30.70 -1.34
CA LEU A 260 5.56 -30.47 0.04
C LEU A 260 6.06 -31.53 1.03
N GLY A 261 6.33 -32.74 0.56
CA GLY A 261 6.68 -33.88 1.43
C GLY A 261 7.92 -33.66 2.30
N ASP A 262 8.84 -32.80 1.84
CA ASP A 262 10.03 -32.41 2.59
C ASP A 262 9.71 -31.43 3.74
N TRP A 263 8.50 -30.82 3.74
CA TRP A 263 8.11 -29.76 4.65
C TRP A 263 7.00 -30.17 5.61
N ILE A 264 5.96 -30.80 5.10
CA ILE A 264 4.74 -31.06 5.86
C ILE A 264 4.08 -32.35 5.39
N LYS A 265 3.48 -33.08 6.33
CA LYS A 265 2.79 -34.35 6.05
C LYS A 265 1.29 -34.11 5.86
N PRO A 266 0.61 -34.95 5.04
CA PRO A 266 -0.81 -34.82 4.78
C PRO A 266 -1.70 -34.84 6.04
N GLU A 267 -1.31 -35.59 7.07
CA GLU A 267 -2.05 -35.65 8.33
C GLU A 267 -1.96 -34.41 9.20
N GLN A 268 -1.08 -33.46 8.87
CA GLN A 268 -0.87 -32.21 9.62
C GLN A 268 -1.80 -31.06 9.17
N GLY A 269 -2.59 -31.26 8.11
CA GLY A 269 -3.54 -30.26 7.64
C GLY A 269 -4.13 -30.57 6.27
N ASP A 270 -4.66 -29.53 5.61
CA ASP A 270 -5.33 -29.64 4.32
C ASP A 270 -4.63 -28.77 3.27
N LEU A 271 -4.37 -29.34 2.09
CA LEU A 271 -3.96 -28.60 0.92
C LEU A 271 -5.16 -27.77 0.41
N VAL A 272 -5.11 -26.46 0.60
CA VAL A 272 -6.21 -25.54 0.21
C VAL A 272 -6.09 -25.17 -1.27
N ARG A 273 -4.86 -24.95 -1.72
CA ARG A 273 -4.60 -24.47 -3.08
C ARG A 273 -3.20 -24.82 -3.53
N HIS A 274 -3.08 -25.12 -4.82
CA HIS A 274 -1.82 -25.01 -5.56
C HIS A 274 -2.10 -24.34 -6.92
N ALA A 275 -1.26 -23.38 -7.28
CA ALA A 275 -1.40 -22.67 -8.56
C ALA A 275 -0.06 -22.11 -9.02
N LEU A 276 0.20 -22.20 -10.31
CA LEU A 276 1.39 -21.60 -10.92
C LEU A 276 1.11 -20.18 -11.36
N TYR A 277 1.84 -19.24 -10.78
CA TYR A 277 1.78 -17.82 -11.11
C TYR A 277 2.98 -17.39 -11.95
N SER A 278 2.73 -16.63 -13.01
CA SER A 278 3.78 -15.89 -13.71
C SER A 278 3.84 -14.48 -13.13
N PHE A 279 4.87 -14.21 -12.37
CA PHE A 279 5.15 -12.87 -11.87
C PHE A 279 5.88 -12.07 -12.95
N ARG A 280 5.45 -10.83 -13.15
CA ARG A 280 6.01 -9.90 -14.12
C ARG A 280 6.19 -8.52 -13.48
N SER A 281 7.11 -7.74 -14.04
CA SER A 281 7.35 -6.34 -13.64
C SER A 281 6.86 -5.41 -14.74
N LEU A 282 5.62 -4.93 -14.62
CA LEU A 282 4.96 -4.09 -15.63
C LEU A 282 4.46 -2.81 -15.00
N VAL A 283 4.63 -1.67 -15.70
CA VAL A 283 4.09 -0.37 -15.29
C VAL A 283 3.32 0.25 -16.46
N ALA A 284 2.08 0.67 -16.24
CA ALA A 284 1.28 1.37 -17.25
C ALA A 284 1.94 2.71 -17.60
N ASP A 285 1.94 3.03 -18.89
CA ASP A 285 2.64 4.22 -19.38
C ASP A 285 1.91 5.52 -18.98
N GLU A 286 0.59 5.45 -18.88
CA GLU A 286 -0.26 6.53 -18.34
C GLU A 286 -1.15 5.98 -17.22
N TRP A 287 -1.41 6.80 -16.19
CA TRP A 287 -2.27 6.42 -15.06
C TRP A 287 -3.55 7.26 -14.99
N ARG A 288 -3.61 8.32 -15.78
CA ARG A 288 -4.79 9.18 -15.94
C ARG A 288 -4.96 9.56 -17.40
N ARG A 289 -6.20 9.50 -17.89
CA ARG A 289 -6.60 10.13 -19.13
C ARG A 289 -7.98 10.77 -18.95
N GLY A 290 -8.00 12.10 -18.94
CA GLY A 290 -9.20 12.87 -18.62
C GLY A 290 -9.74 12.51 -17.22
N ARG A 291 -10.98 12.03 -17.18
CA ARG A 291 -11.69 11.65 -15.96
C ARG A 291 -11.55 10.16 -15.59
N VAL A 292 -10.68 9.43 -16.26
CA VAL A 292 -10.43 8.02 -16.02
C VAL A 292 -9.04 7.81 -15.45
N LEU A 293 -8.94 7.12 -14.30
CA LEU A 293 -7.69 6.87 -13.60
C LEU A 293 -7.51 5.37 -13.34
N LEU A 294 -6.27 4.91 -13.32
CA LEU A 294 -5.89 3.52 -13.02
C LEU A 294 -5.23 3.42 -11.65
N ALA A 295 -5.46 2.32 -10.92
CA ALA A 295 -4.78 2.05 -9.66
C ALA A 295 -4.58 0.54 -9.42
N GLY A 296 -3.61 0.20 -8.58
CA GLY A 296 -3.27 -1.18 -8.25
C GLY A 296 -2.81 -1.98 -9.46
N ASP A 297 -3.16 -3.26 -9.55
CA ASP A 297 -2.71 -4.16 -10.61
C ASP A 297 -3.14 -3.71 -12.02
N ALA A 298 -4.12 -2.80 -12.15
CA ALA A 298 -4.47 -2.17 -13.42
C ALA A 298 -3.35 -1.23 -13.91
N ALA A 299 -2.63 -0.59 -12.99
CA ALA A 299 -1.55 0.35 -13.26
C ALA A 299 -0.17 -0.33 -13.21
N HIS A 300 0.08 -1.30 -12.33
CA HIS A 300 1.41 -1.92 -12.17
C HIS A 300 1.34 -3.35 -11.66
N LEU A 301 2.31 -4.17 -12.09
CA LEU A 301 2.56 -5.52 -11.60
C LEU A 301 4.00 -5.62 -11.10
N MET A 302 4.21 -6.41 -10.04
CA MET A 302 5.54 -6.59 -9.45
C MET A 302 5.80 -8.03 -9.01
N PRO A 303 7.09 -8.42 -8.91
CA PRO A 303 7.48 -9.68 -8.29
C PRO A 303 7.09 -9.73 -6.79
N PRO A 304 6.91 -10.92 -6.19
CA PRO A 304 6.36 -11.06 -4.85
C PRO A 304 7.37 -10.85 -3.72
N PHE A 305 8.68 -10.71 -4.00
CA PHE A 305 9.78 -10.83 -3.04
C PHE A 305 9.79 -9.80 -1.91
N MET A 306 9.04 -8.72 -2.03
CA MET A 306 8.83 -7.74 -0.96
C MET A 306 7.41 -7.78 -0.38
N GLY A 307 6.50 -8.59 -0.92
CA GLY A 307 5.09 -8.62 -0.49
C GLY A 307 4.32 -7.32 -0.78
N GLN A 308 4.77 -6.48 -1.73
CA GLN A 308 4.31 -5.10 -1.88
C GLN A 308 3.17 -4.89 -2.90
N GLY A 309 2.72 -5.91 -3.65
CA GLY A 309 1.72 -5.70 -4.71
C GLY A 309 0.42 -5.07 -4.21
N MET A 310 -0.22 -5.66 -3.20
CA MET A 310 -1.43 -5.12 -2.59
C MET A 310 -1.15 -3.79 -1.87
N CYS A 311 -0.03 -3.68 -1.15
CA CYS A 311 0.36 -2.48 -0.44
C CYS A 311 0.55 -1.29 -1.38
N ALA A 312 1.20 -1.48 -2.52
CA ALA A 312 1.37 -0.44 -3.53
C ALA A 312 0.03 0.07 -4.06
N GLY A 313 -0.91 -0.84 -4.37
CA GLY A 313 -2.26 -0.45 -4.80
C GLY A 313 -3.05 0.30 -3.72
N LEU A 314 -2.87 -0.06 -2.44
CA LEU A 314 -3.48 0.67 -1.33
C LEU A 314 -2.88 2.08 -1.15
N ARG A 315 -1.56 2.23 -1.39
CA ARG A 315 -0.92 3.55 -1.45
C ARG A 315 -1.43 4.39 -2.61
N ASP A 316 -1.69 3.77 -3.77
CA ASP A 316 -2.25 4.49 -4.92
C ASP A 316 -3.57 5.15 -4.57
N VAL A 317 -4.51 4.39 -4.04
CA VAL A 317 -5.84 4.92 -3.70
C VAL A 317 -5.81 5.84 -2.50
N TRP A 318 -4.85 5.67 -1.58
CA TRP A 318 -4.64 6.59 -0.47
C TRP A 318 -4.16 7.97 -0.96
N ASN A 319 -3.19 7.98 -1.86
CA ASN A 319 -2.70 9.19 -2.51
C ASN A 319 -3.77 9.87 -3.37
N LEU A 320 -4.54 9.08 -4.13
CA LEU A 320 -5.56 9.59 -5.06
C LEU A 320 -6.80 10.11 -4.34
N SER A 321 -7.25 9.47 -3.27
CA SER A 321 -8.56 9.78 -2.64
C SER A 321 -8.64 11.20 -2.10
N TRP A 322 -7.59 11.72 -1.46
CA TRP A 322 -7.60 13.09 -0.94
C TRP A 322 -7.51 14.13 -2.06
N LYS A 323 -6.81 13.82 -3.17
CA LYS A 323 -6.73 14.69 -4.36
C LYS A 323 -8.10 14.78 -5.05
N LEU A 324 -8.76 13.63 -5.24
CA LEU A 324 -10.12 13.57 -5.74
C LEU A 324 -11.08 14.36 -4.84
N ASP A 325 -10.96 14.25 -3.52
CA ASP A 325 -11.78 15.00 -2.58
C ASP A 325 -11.67 16.51 -2.77
N ARG A 326 -10.45 17.05 -2.88
CA ARG A 326 -10.20 18.47 -3.11
C ARG A 326 -10.77 18.96 -4.43
N VAL A 327 -10.55 18.19 -5.50
CA VAL A 327 -11.06 18.52 -6.85
C VAL A 327 -12.58 18.42 -6.89
N LEU A 328 -13.16 17.38 -6.31
CA LEU A 328 -14.61 17.18 -6.29
C LEU A 328 -15.34 18.26 -5.48
N LYS A 329 -14.71 18.82 -4.43
CA LYS A 329 -15.20 19.97 -3.66
C LYS A 329 -15.01 21.32 -4.37
N GLY A 330 -14.18 21.38 -5.42
CA GLY A 330 -13.76 22.62 -6.05
C GLY A 330 -12.77 23.44 -5.22
N GLU A 331 -12.05 22.76 -4.30
CA GLU A 331 -11.03 23.35 -3.43
C GLU A 331 -9.62 23.28 -4.06
N ALA A 332 -9.48 22.57 -5.17
CA ALA A 332 -8.26 22.50 -5.97
C ALA A 332 -8.59 22.36 -7.45
N ASP A 333 -7.66 22.79 -8.31
CA ASP A 333 -7.72 22.59 -9.75
C ASP A 333 -7.59 21.11 -10.13
N GLU A 334 -8.15 20.71 -11.28
CA GLU A 334 -8.06 19.33 -11.78
C GLU A 334 -6.62 18.86 -12.04
N SER A 335 -5.66 19.77 -12.26
CA SER A 335 -4.23 19.46 -12.41
C SER A 335 -3.62 18.82 -11.16
N LEU A 336 -4.23 18.99 -9.98
CA LEU A 336 -3.84 18.25 -8.79
C LEU A 336 -3.89 16.73 -9.00
N LEU A 337 -4.81 16.22 -9.84
CA LEU A 337 -4.91 14.79 -10.15
C LEU A 337 -3.76 14.29 -11.02
N ASP A 338 -3.08 15.15 -11.77
CA ASP A 338 -1.91 14.76 -12.57
C ASP A 338 -0.72 14.42 -11.66
N THR A 339 -0.65 15.06 -10.48
CA THR A 339 0.39 14.74 -9.49
C THR A 339 0.29 13.31 -8.95
N TYR A 340 -0.85 12.64 -9.08
CA TYR A 340 -1.00 11.23 -8.71
C TYR A 340 -0.02 10.32 -9.47
N ALA A 341 -0.01 10.44 -10.79
CA ALA A 341 0.91 9.65 -11.62
C ALA A 341 2.37 10.10 -11.45
N ILE A 342 2.61 11.42 -11.33
CA ILE A 342 3.93 12.00 -11.12
C ILE A 342 4.57 11.47 -9.83
N GLU A 343 3.79 11.33 -8.76
CA GLU A 343 4.26 10.83 -7.46
C GLU A 343 4.36 9.30 -7.41
N ARG A 344 3.26 8.62 -7.78
CA ARG A 344 3.13 7.19 -7.55
C ARG A 344 3.88 6.32 -8.54
N LYS A 345 3.94 6.72 -9.82
CA LYS A 345 4.61 5.91 -10.85
C LYS A 345 6.12 5.76 -10.60
N PRO A 346 6.91 6.82 -10.33
CA PRO A 346 8.32 6.66 -9.95
C PRO A 346 8.49 5.86 -8.66
N HIS A 347 7.70 6.16 -7.63
CA HIS A 347 7.77 5.47 -6.35
C HIS A 347 7.55 3.96 -6.49
N VAL A 348 6.47 3.52 -7.17
CA VAL A 348 6.20 2.10 -7.35
C VAL A 348 7.21 1.43 -8.30
N THR A 349 7.73 2.17 -9.28
CA THR A 349 8.78 1.66 -10.17
C THR A 349 10.04 1.31 -9.39
N GLU A 350 10.39 2.14 -8.40
CA GLU A 350 11.55 1.86 -7.54
C GLU A 350 11.28 0.66 -6.60
N VAL A 351 10.08 0.53 -6.04
CA VAL A 351 9.67 -0.67 -5.29
C VAL A 351 9.78 -1.93 -6.16
N ILE A 352 9.35 -1.86 -7.43
CA ILE A 352 9.46 -2.98 -8.37
C ILE A 352 10.93 -3.34 -8.61
N LYS A 353 11.81 -2.35 -8.86
CA LYS A 353 13.25 -2.58 -9.05
C LYS A 353 13.91 -3.23 -7.83
N GLN A 354 13.59 -2.75 -6.62
CA GLN A 354 14.06 -3.37 -5.38
C GLN A 354 13.58 -4.81 -5.26
N SER A 355 12.30 -5.08 -5.57
CA SER A 355 11.78 -6.45 -5.58
C SER A 355 12.46 -7.34 -6.63
N MET A 356 12.74 -6.81 -7.82
CA MET A 356 13.51 -7.52 -8.86
C MET A 356 14.93 -7.82 -8.41
N PHE A 357 15.59 -6.86 -7.75
CA PHE A 357 16.93 -7.04 -7.19
C PHE A 357 16.95 -8.17 -6.16
N LEU A 358 16.00 -8.21 -5.22
CA LEU A 358 15.88 -9.33 -4.27
C LEU A 358 15.63 -10.65 -5.01
N GLY A 359 14.78 -10.65 -6.03
CA GLY A 359 14.58 -11.82 -6.88
C GLY A 359 15.86 -12.33 -7.54
N SER A 360 16.74 -11.42 -7.99
CA SER A 360 18.02 -11.79 -8.60
C SER A 360 18.99 -12.47 -7.61
N ILE A 361 18.82 -12.23 -6.32
CA ILE A 361 19.60 -12.86 -5.25
C ILE A 361 18.98 -14.21 -4.86
N ILE A 362 17.66 -14.27 -4.72
CA ILE A 362 16.93 -15.46 -4.26
C ILE A 362 16.87 -16.53 -5.35
N CYS A 363 16.59 -16.14 -6.60
CA CYS A 363 16.28 -17.03 -7.72
C CYS A 363 17.51 -17.50 -8.48
N ILE A 364 18.61 -17.80 -7.83
CA ILE A 364 19.84 -18.29 -8.48
C ILE A 364 19.80 -19.81 -8.61
N PRO A 365 19.60 -20.39 -9.83
CA PRO A 365 19.56 -21.84 -10.03
C PRO A 365 20.95 -22.45 -10.30
N ASP A 366 21.97 -21.63 -10.56
CA ASP A 366 23.34 -22.08 -10.78
C ASP A 366 24.07 -22.28 -9.46
N PRO A 367 24.58 -23.49 -9.15
CA PRO A 367 25.24 -23.77 -7.87
C PRO A 367 26.52 -22.96 -7.62
N ALA A 368 27.28 -22.62 -8.67
CA ALA A 368 28.51 -21.84 -8.51
C ALA A 368 28.19 -20.37 -8.18
N ALA A 369 27.22 -19.78 -8.87
CA ALA A 369 26.74 -18.44 -8.58
C ALA A 369 26.08 -18.37 -7.19
N ALA A 370 25.33 -19.41 -6.78
CA ALA A 370 24.76 -19.50 -5.43
C ALA A 370 25.84 -19.56 -4.35
N ALA A 371 26.92 -20.33 -4.57
CA ALA A 371 28.07 -20.37 -3.65
C ALA A 371 28.75 -18.99 -3.51
N GLY A 372 28.86 -18.22 -4.61
CA GLY A 372 29.38 -16.87 -4.57
C GLY A 372 28.52 -15.92 -3.75
N ARG A 373 27.18 -15.96 -3.95
CA ARG A 373 26.21 -15.24 -3.10
C ARG A 373 26.38 -15.62 -1.62
N ASP A 374 26.40 -16.92 -1.32
CA ASP A 374 26.51 -17.42 0.05
C ASP A 374 27.80 -16.91 0.72
N ALA A 375 28.93 -16.96 0.02
CA ALA A 375 30.20 -16.43 0.52
C ALA A 375 30.11 -14.94 0.87
N MET A 376 29.51 -14.13 0.00
CA MET A 376 29.33 -12.69 0.22
C MET A 376 28.47 -12.39 1.47
N PHE A 377 27.36 -13.12 1.68
CA PHE A 377 26.53 -12.94 2.86
C PHE A 377 27.20 -13.44 4.14
N LEU A 378 27.85 -14.61 4.09
CA LEU A 378 28.49 -15.21 5.26
C LEU A 378 29.77 -14.45 5.69
N SER A 379 30.44 -13.74 4.78
CA SER A 379 31.59 -12.86 5.12
C SER A 379 31.15 -11.51 5.72
N GLY A 380 29.86 -11.16 5.63
CA GLY A 380 29.35 -9.85 6.03
C GLY A 380 29.60 -8.74 5.00
N GLU A 381 30.02 -9.07 3.79
CA GLU A 381 30.28 -8.11 2.70
C GLU A 381 29.01 -7.77 1.90
N ALA A 382 27.88 -8.45 2.17
CA ALA A 382 26.61 -8.15 1.53
C ALA A 382 26.16 -6.71 1.87
N PRO A 383 25.73 -5.90 0.87
CA PRO A 383 25.27 -4.55 1.14
C PRO A 383 24.01 -4.59 2.02
N PRO A 384 23.79 -3.57 2.87
CA PRO A 384 22.56 -3.46 3.65
C PRO A 384 21.35 -3.34 2.71
N PRO A 385 20.15 -3.72 3.17
CA PRO A 385 18.92 -3.49 2.40
C PRO A 385 18.77 -2.01 2.02
N ALA A 386 18.38 -1.75 0.78
CA ALA A 386 18.08 -0.39 0.34
C ALA A 386 16.92 0.20 1.15
N PRO A 387 16.93 1.52 1.46
CA PRO A 387 15.81 2.17 2.13
C PRO A 387 14.56 2.08 1.27
N PHE A 388 13.40 2.08 1.93
CA PHE A 388 12.13 2.10 1.20
C PHE A 388 11.98 3.42 0.43
N PRO A 389 11.46 3.41 -0.81
CA PRO A 389 11.34 4.62 -1.62
C PRO A 389 10.49 5.71 -0.98
N VAL A 390 10.83 6.95 -1.28
CA VAL A 390 10.09 8.17 -0.90
C VAL A 390 9.49 8.82 -2.14
N LEU A 391 8.62 9.82 -1.97
CA LEU A 391 8.15 10.62 -3.11
C LEU A 391 9.26 11.58 -3.55
N THR A 392 9.53 11.63 -4.84
CA THR A 392 10.63 12.41 -5.43
C THR A 392 10.15 13.55 -6.31
N ASP A 393 8.85 13.69 -6.50
CA ASP A 393 8.23 14.75 -7.32
C ASP A 393 6.74 14.89 -6.98
N GLY A 394 6.04 15.82 -7.62
CA GLY A 394 4.61 16.05 -7.50
C GLY A 394 4.26 17.19 -6.54
N PHE A 395 3.18 17.01 -5.78
CA PHE A 395 2.67 17.99 -4.83
C PHE A 395 3.50 18.02 -3.54
N LEU A 396 4.70 18.61 -3.63
CA LEU A 396 5.71 18.69 -2.58
C LEU A 396 6.35 20.09 -2.59
N ALA A 397 6.75 20.58 -1.42
CA ALA A 397 7.40 21.88 -1.29
C ALA A 397 8.77 21.91 -1.96
N ARG A 398 9.04 23.03 -2.64
CA ARG A 398 10.28 23.26 -3.36
C ARG A 398 10.99 24.50 -2.83
N GLY A 399 12.33 24.46 -2.91
CA GLY A 399 13.14 25.64 -2.65
C GLY A 399 13.02 26.68 -3.76
N ALA A 400 13.64 27.83 -3.55
CA ALA A 400 13.66 28.91 -4.53
C ALA A 400 14.33 28.52 -5.87
N ASP A 401 15.14 27.48 -5.86
CA ASP A 401 15.78 26.87 -7.04
C ASP A 401 14.91 25.82 -7.75
N GLY A 402 13.70 25.58 -7.26
CA GLY A 402 12.77 24.56 -7.76
C GLY A 402 13.07 23.13 -7.31
N ALA A 403 14.17 22.90 -6.58
CA ALA A 403 14.52 21.57 -6.07
C ALA A 403 13.70 21.19 -4.83
N LEU A 404 13.41 19.89 -4.67
CA LEU A 404 12.81 19.39 -3.44
C LEU A 404 13.77 19.62 -2.26
N GLN A 405 13.21 20.10 -1.17
CA GLN A 405 13.98 20.31 0.07
C GLN A 405 13.66 19.17 1.06
N PRO A 406 14.64 18.31 1.41
CA PRO A 406 14.41 17.31 2.44
C PRO A 406 13.90 17.98 3.73
N PRO A 407 12.91 17.37 4.41
CA PRO A 407 12.36 16.02 4.22
C PRO A 407 11.09 15.96 3.34
N ALA A 408 10.86 16.88 2.40
CA ALA A 408 9.73 16.79 1.48
C ALA A 408 9.75 15.45 0.73
N GLY A 409 8.63 14.74 0.73
CA GLY A 409 8.49 13.42 0.14
C GLY A 409 8.77 12.25 1.08
N ASP A 410 9.35 12.49 2.27
CA ASP A 410 9.49 11.44 3.30
C ASP A 410 8.13 11.05 3.86
N LEU A 411 8.00 9.80 4.34
CA LEU A 411 6.87 9.42 5.17
C LEU A 411 6.99 10.06 6.54
N ALA A 412 5.94 10.79 6.96
CA ALA A 412 5.95 11.50 8.24
C ALA A 412 5.96 10.53 9.43
N PRO A 413 6.69 10.86 10.51
CA PRO A 413 6.73 10.05 11.71
C PRO A 413 5.34 9.88 12.31
N HIS A 414 5.12 8.75 12.95
CA HIS A 414 3.90 8.44 13.65
C HIS A 414 4.19 7.55 14.86
N GLY A 415 3.51 7.80 15.95
CA GLY A 415 3.71 7.04 17.17
C GLY A 415 2.60 7.26 18.19
N THR A 416 2.80 6.71 19.38
CA THR A 416 1.93 6.92 20.53
C THR A 416 2.20 8.28 21.15
N VAL A 417 1.14 9.05 21.30
CA VAL A 417 1.15 10.36 21.96
C VAL A 417 0.18 10.37 23.13
N ARG A 418 0.42 11.27 24.07
CA ARG A 418 -0.55 11.61 25.12
C ARG A 418 -1.08 13.03 24.85
N HIS A 419 -2.40 13.17 24.84
CA HIS A 419 -3.07 14.47 24.79
C HIS A 419 -4.09 14.53 25.91
N GLN A 420 -3.95 15.53 26.78
CA GLN A 420 -4.70 15.61 28.03
C GLN A 420 -4.50 14.33 28.87
N ARG A 421 -5.57 13.60 29.19
CA ARG A 421 -5.55 12.36 29.99
C ARG A 421 -5.59 11.08 29.13
N ARG A 422 -5.57 11.20 27.80
CA ARG A 422 -5.68 10.05 26.89
C ARG A 422 -4.34 9.78 26.22
N THR A 423 -3.99 8.49 26.12
CA THR A 423 -2.82 8.01 25.38
C THR A 423 -3.32 7.14 24.23
N GLY A 424 -2.73 7.31 23.06
CA GLY A 424 -3.10 6.56 21.85
C GLY A 424 -2.24 6.93 20.66
N ARG A 425 -2.53 6.31 19.53
CA ARG A 425 -1.86 6.66 18.26
C ARG A 425 -2.21 8.10 17.87
N PHE A 426 -1.25 8.83 17.32
CA PHE A 426 -1.43 10.23 16.91
C PHE A 426 -2.66 10.42 16.01
N ASP A 427 -2.84 9.56 15.00
CA ASP A 427 -3.97 9.65 14.05
C ASP A 427 -5.35 9.39 14.71
N SER A 428 -5.40 8.86 15.94
CA SER A 428 -6.66 8.73 16.70
C SER A 428 -7.14 10.04 17.34
N PHE A 429 -6.25 11.02 17.41
CA PHE A 429 -6.54 12.38 17.89
C PHE A 429 -6.59 13.39 16.74
N VAL A 430 -5.71 13.21 15.76
CA VAL A 430 -5.54 14.09 14.61
C VAL A 430 -5.86 13.27 13.35
N PRO A 431 -7.14 13.26 12.90
CA PRO A 431 -7.53 12.52 11.70
C PRO A 431 -6.74 12.95 10.46
N ALA A 432 -6.59 12.05 9.50
CA ALA A 432 -5.91 12.33 8.23
C ALA A 432 -6.42 13.63 7.58
N GLY A 433 -5.50 14.45 7.12
CA GLY A 433 -5.71 15.79 6.58
C GLY A 433 -4.42 16.58 6.63
N PHE A 434 -4.37 17.73 5.98
CA PHE A 434 -3.21 18.60 6.11
C PHE A 434 -2.99 18.97 7.58
N THR A 435 -1.79 18.70 8.09
CA THR A 435 -1.45 18.93 9.49
C THR A 435 -0.08 19.61 9.59
N LEU A 436 -0.04 20.76 10.21
CA LEU A 436 1.18 21.46 10.59
C LEU A 436 1.55 21.03 12.02
N ILE A 437 2.61 20.26 12.14
CA ILE A 437 3.17 19.81 13.42
C ILE A 437 4.31 20.75 13.78
N LEU A 438 4.18 21.42 14.92
CA LEU A 438 5.18 22.34 15.45
C LEU A 438 5.82 21.72 16.71
N ASP A 439 7.10 21.98 16.91
CA ASP A 439 7.69 21.86 18.25
C ASP A 439 7.61 23.22 18.99
N ARG A 440 8.15 23.25 20.22
CA ARG A 440 8.12 24.49 21.04
C ARG A 440 9.05 25.61 20.57
N THR A 441 9.93 25.36 19.60
CA THR A 441 10.80 26.38 18.99
C THR A 441 9.97 27.37 18.18
N ILE A 442 8.87 26.88 17.55
CA ILE A 442 7.87 27.71 16.86
C ILE A 442 6.52 27.56 17.59
N PRO A 443 6.24 28.33 18.66
CA PRO A 443 5.00 28.19 19.39
C PRO A 443 3.79 28.54 18.52
N ALA A 444 2.77 27.69 18.51
CA ALA A 444 1.54 27.92 17.75
C ALA A 444 0.85 29.25 18.13
N ALA A 445 0.95 29.68 19.39
CA ALA A 445 0.42 30.94 19.87
C ALA A 445 1.09 32.16 19.24
N ASP A 446 2.35 32.04 18.82
CA ASP A 446 3.14 33.12 18.22
C ASP A 446 2.92 33.26 16.71
N LEU A 447 2.17 32.36 16.09
CA LEU A 447 1.84 32.48 14.67
C LEU A 447 1.01 33.75 14.43
N PRO A 448 1.36 34.59 13.43
CA PRO A 448 0.56 35.75 13.06
C PRO A 448 -0.91 35.37 12.76
N GLN A 449 -1.87 36.23 13.14
CA GLN A 449 -3.29 35.95 12.90
C GLN A 449 -3.57 35.67 11.42
N VAL A 450 -2.97 36.46 10.52
CA VAL A 450 -3.08 36.29 9.06
C VAL A 450 -2.65 34.88 8.64
N LEU A 451 -1.57 34.34 9.22
CA LEU A 451 -1.10 33.00 8.90
C LEU A 451 -2.06 31.93 9.44
N ARG A 452 -2.61 32.11 10.65
CA ARG A 452 -3.63 31.19 11.21
C ARG A 452 -4.89 31.15 10.35
N ASP A 453 -5.35 32.31 9.88
CA ASP A 453 -6.54 32.41 9.01
C ASP A 453 -6.31 31.72 7.66
N ARG A 454 -5.10 31.85 7.08
CA ARG A 454 -4.72 31.15 5.85
C ARG A 454 -4.66 29.62 6.05
N LEU A 455 -4.04 29.16 7.12
CA LEU A 455 -4.00 27.72 7.46
C LEU A 455 -5.40 27.15 7.62
N ALA A 456 -6.29 27.88 8.31
CA ALA A 456 -7.68 27.49 8.48
C ALA A 456 -8.43 27.43 7.14
N ALA A 457 -8.24 28.43 6.26
CA ALA A 457 -8.83 28.45 4.91
C ALA A 457 -8.36 27.28 4.02
N LEU A 458 -7.10 26.86 4.17
CA LEU A 458 -6.53 25.68 3.49
C LEU A 458 -6.93 24.34 4.15
N GLY A 459 -7.66 24.38 5.27
CA GLY A 459 -8.03 23.20 6.03
C GLY A 459 -6.85 22.52 6.73
N VAL A 460 -5.78 23.28 7.03
CA VAL A 460 -4.58 22.79 7.74
C VAL A 460 -4.82 22.87 9.25
N ARG A 461 -4.70 21.73 9.93
CA ARG A 461 -4.69 21.69 11.41
C ARG A 461 -3.31 22.04 11.92
N VAL A 462 -3.25 22.82 12.99
CA VAL A 462 -2.02 23.15 13.69
C VAL A 462 -2.00 22.40 15.02
N VAL A 463 -0.93 21.65 15.26
CA VAL A 463 -0.70 20.89 16.52
C VAL A 463 0.70 21.16 17.03
N THR A 464 0.88 21.17 18.35
CA THR A 464 2.19 21.26 18.98
C THR A 464 2.55 19.92 19.59
N ILE A 465 3.72 19.41 19.23
CA ILE A 465 4.35 18.23 19.87
C ILE A 465 5.37 18.73 20.88
N ALA A 466 5.34 18.16 22.07
CA ALA A 466 6.26 18.51 23.15
C ALA A 466 6.86 17.25 23.79
N ASP A 467 7.93 17.45 24.57
CA ASP A 467 8.55 16.39 25.35
C ASP A 467 7.54 15.75 26.32
N ARG A 468 7.65 14.44 26.52
CA ARG A 468 6.73 13.63 27.33
C ARG A 468 6.57 14.14 28.77
N ILE A 469 7.65 14.69 29.34
CA ILE A 469 7.69 15.13 30.73
C ILE A 469 7.09 16.54 30.89
N SER A 470 7.41 17.43 29.95
CA SER A 470 7.08 18.86 30.04
C SER A 470 5.81 19.27 29.29
N ALA A 471 5.17 18.36 28.50
CA ALA A 471 3.99 18.66 27.70
C ALA A 471 2.81 19.13 28.56
N THR A 472 2.18 20.23 28.15
CA THR A 472 0.93 20.74 28.74
C THR A 472 -0.28 20.00 28.20
N ASP A 473 -1.46 20.23 28.81
CA ASP A 473 -2.73 19.63 28.34
C ASP A 473 -3.18 20.12 26.95
N ALA A 474 -2.66 21.27 26.48
CA ALA A 474 -2.93 21.79 25.14
C ALA A 474 -2.03 21.20 24.07
N GLU A 475 -0.98 20.48 24.44
CA GLU A 475 0.03 19.91 23.55
C GLU A 475 -0.08 18.39 23.48
N PHE A 476 0.50 17.83 22.43
CA PHE A 476 0.70 16.40 22.29
C PHE A 476 2.07 16.01 22.87
N ALA A 477 2.07 15.19 23.92
CA ALA A 477 3.31 14.63 24.46
C ALA A 477 3.80 13.49 23.56
N ASP A 478 5.02 13.59 23.02
CA ASP A 478 5.69 12.52 22.27
C ASP A 478 6.06 11.35 23.18
N SER A 479 5.09 10.50 23.46
CA SER A 479 5.23 9.43 24.46
C SER A 479 6.20 8.34 24.04
N GLN A 480 6.35 8.12 22.75
CA GLN A 480 7.19 7.09 22.14
C GLN A 480 8.53 7.64 21.62
N GLY A 481 8.68 8.97 21.56
CA GLY A 481 9.91 9.61 21.04
C GLY A 481 10.07 9.44 19.53
N GLN A 482 8.97 9.47 18.78
CA GLN A 482 9.01 9.31 17.32
C GLN A 482 9.08 10.65 16.58
N PHE A 483 8.48 11.70 17.11
CA PHE A 483 8.37 12.99 16.43
C PHE A 483 9.58 13.88 16.68
N LEU A 484 9.86 14.19 17.94
CA LEU A 484 10.91 15.17 18.27
C LEU A 484 12.32 14.73 17.85
N PRO A 485 12.74 13.47 18.05
CA PRO A 485 14.04 13.01 17.54
C PRO A 485 14.10 13.05 16.00
N TRP A 486 13.02 12.66 15.31
CA TRP A 486 12.95 12.69 13.85
C TRP A 486 13.08 14.13 13.30
N MET A 487 12.40 15.10 13.94
CA MET A 487 12.49 16.53 13.57
C MET A 487 13.89 17.09 13.89
N ALA A 488 14.45 16.77 15.04
CA ALA A 488 15.77 17.22 15.46
C ALA A 488 16.89 16.71 14.56
N GLU A 489 16.85 15.43 14.15
CA GLU A 489 17.80 14.84 13.21
C GLU A 489 17.85 15.59 11.87
N ARG A 490 16.72 16.16 11.46
CA ARG A 490 16.56 16.90 10.21
C ARG A 490 16.70 18.42 10.36
N GLY A 491 16.92 18.90 11.57
CA GLY A 491 17.07 20.33 11.88
C GLY A 491 15.83 21.16 11.60
N VAL A 492 14.61 20.56 11.75
CA VAL A 492 13.33 21.23 11.47
C VAL A 492 12.50 21.39 12.73
N HIS A 493 11.71 22.47 12.80
CA HIS A 493 10.84 22.83 13.93
C HIS A 493 9.37 22.92 13.54
N ALA A 494 9.07 22.90 12.24
CA ALA A 494 7.74 22.81 11.67
C ALA A 494 7.70 21.73 10.57
N LEU A 495 6.69 20.88 10.60
CA LEU A 495 6.50 19.79 9.65
C LEU A 495 5.08 19.87 9.08
N LEU A 496 4.94 20.13 7.80
CA LEU A 496 3.65 20.12 7.12
C LEU A 496 3.40 18.76 6.47
N VAL A 497 2.45 18.02 7.02
CA VAL A 497 2.10 16.66 6.60
C VAL A 497 0.84 16.69 5.74
N ARG A 498 0.87 15.97 4.63
CA ARG A 498 -0.24 15.77 3.70
C ARG A 498 -1.28 14.77 4.25
N PRO A 499 -2.50 14.74 3.68
CA PRO A 499 -3.52 13.76 4.08
C PRO A 499 -3.10 12.29 3.90
N ASP A 500 -2.16 12.01 3.00
CA ASP A 500 -1.62 10.67 2.72
C ASP A 500 -0.36 10.35 3.52
N PHE A 501 -0.07 11.12 4.57
CA PHE A 501 1.03 10.96 5.52
C PHE A 501 2.43 11.30 4.99
N PHE A 502 2.57 11.69 3.75
CA PHE A 502 3.84 12.20 3.27
C PHE A 502 4.06 13.64 3.72
N VAL A 503 5.32 13.98 3.95
CA VAL A 503 5.73 15.34 4.25
C VAL A 503 5.59 16.19 2.99
N PHE A 504 4.74 17.23 3.03
CA PHE A 504 4.71 18.25 1.99
C PHE A 504 6.02 19.04 2.00
N GLY A 505 6.44 19.47 3.19
CA GLY A 505 7.68 20.19 3.44
C GLY A 505 7.86 20.50 4.91
N ALA A 506 8.99 21.11 5.24
CA ALA A 506 9.34 21.45 6.61
C ALA A 506 10.04 22.81 6.69
N ALA A 507 10.08 23.38 7.91
CA ALA A 507 10.76 24.66 8.14
C ALA A 507 11.57 24.62 9.45
N ALA A 508 12.75 25.24 9.41
CA ALA A 508 13.62 25.40 10.56
C ALA A 508 13.29 26.64 11.41
N ASP A 509 12.52 27.57 10.85
CA ASP A 509 12.16 28.85 11.51
C ASP A 509 10.83 29.41 11.00
N LYS A 510 10.42 30.56 11.57
CA LYS A 510 9.17 31.23 11.20
C LYS A 510 9.17 31.80 9.77
N ALA A 511 10.33 32.17 9.24
CA ALA A 511 10.43 32.69 7.87
C ALA A 511 10.27 31.58 6.85
N GLY A 512 10.94 30.44 7.05
CA GLY A 512 10.75 29.24 6.24
C GLY A 512 9.32 28.71 6.30
N LEU A 513 8.66 28.78 7.46
CA LEU A 513 7.25 28.39 7.60
C LEU A 513 6.33 29.26 6.75
N GLN A 514 6.56 30.57 6.68
CA GLN A 514 5.77 31.46 5.81
C GLN A 514 5.91 31.03 4.34
N GLY A 515 7.13 30.81 3.86
CA GLY A 515 7.40 30.33 2.50
C GLY A 515 6.74 28.99 2.19
N LEU A 516 6.77 28.06 3.16
CA LEU A 516 6.11 26.75 3.04
C LEU A 516 4.58 26.86 2.85
N ILE A 517 3.92 27.80 3.53
CA ILE A 517 2.48 28.02 3.41
C ILE A 517 2.15 28.77 2.10
N ASP A 518 3.02 29.67 1.66
CA ASP A 518 2.87 30.35 0.37
C ASP A 518 2.93 29.32 -0.78
N ASP A 519 3.87 28.39 -0.73
CA ASP A 519 4.01 27.30 -1.71
C ASP A 519 2.81 26.35 -1.69
N LEU A 520 2.34 25.91 -0.51
CA LEU A 520 1.12 25.09 -0.39
C LEU A 520 -0.08 25.78 -1.06
N GLN A 521 -0.29 27.05 -0.78
CA GLN A 521 -1.40 27.83 -1.33
C GLN A 521 -1.28 27.97 -2.85
N GLY A 522 -0.08 28.23 -3.36
CA GLY A 522 0.20 28.34 -4.79
C GLY A 522 -0.12 27.05 -5.53
N GLN A 523 0.37 25.91 -5.02
CA GLN A 523 0.15 24.59 -5.64
C GLN A 523 -1.32 24.13 -5.57
N MET A 524 -2.08 24.53 -4.53
CA MET A 524 -3.53 24.26 -4.47
C MET A 524 -4.33 25.07 -5.48
N ALA A 525 -3.90 26.29 -5.81
CA ALA A 525 -4.58 27.16 -6.77
C ALA A 525 -4.36 26.75 -8.23
N GLY A 526 -3.30 26.03 -8.54
CA GLY A 526 -3.00 25.47 -9.85
C GLY A 526 -1.59 24.89 -9.88
N PHE A 527 -1.48 23.60 -10.21
CA PHE A 527 -0.19 22.92 -10.37
C PHE A 527 0.35 23.18 -11.78
N GLU A 528 1.27 24.14 -11.91
CA GLU A 528 2.01 24.32 -13.15
C GLU A 528 3.16 23.31 -13.22
N MET A 529 3.09 22.39 -14.21
CA MET A 529 4.23 21.57 -14.52
C MET A 529 5.37 22.44 -15.05
N VAL A 530 6.47 22.48 -14.33
CA VAL A 530 7.73 23.02 -14.87
C VAL A 530 8.21 22.02 -15.93
N ALA A 531 8.19 22.42 -17.20
CA ALA A 531 8.54 21.62 -18.37
C ALA A 531 10.04 21.30 -18.42
#